data_44f26b6b55690a69460c954cd9cd4b54
#
_entry.id   44f26b6b55690a69460c954cd9cd4b54
#
_cell.length_a   1.000
_cell.length_b   1.000
_cell.length_c   1.000
_cell.angle_alpha   90.00
_cell.angle_beta   90.00
_cell.angle_gamma   90.00
#
_symmetry.space_group_name_H-M   'P 1'
#
loop_
_entity.id
_entity.type
_entity.pdbx_description
1 polymer ?
#
loop_
_entity_poly.entity_id
_entity_poly.type
_entity_poly.pdbx_seq_one_letter_code
_entity_poly.pdbx_strand_id
1 'polypeptide(L)'
;MRDAYQEQMAALNELLGEMCETVGREMGRATQALLEADLELAEQVISEHDSITEQSAEAEAMAFELLALQAPVAGDLRSIVGAFQLVAEIDRMGALALHVAKVARRRHPFRVLPEEVAGYFVEMGRLAVELAENAHRVLQSQDHEDALALMDDDDAMDDLH
;
A
#
# COMPACT_ATOMS: atom_id res chain seq x y z
N MET A 1 9.78 -4.84 -29.93
CA MET A 1 9.38 -3.55 -29.37
C MET A 1 8.14 -3.68 -28.49
N ARG A 2 7.01 -4.17 -29.03
CA ARG A 2 5.76 -4.34 -28.25
C ARG A 2 5.89 -5.36 -27.11
N ASP A 3 6.59 -6.46 -27.34
CA ASP A 3 6.83 -7.51 -26.34
C ASP A 3 7.69 -6.99 -25.17
N ALA A 4 8.74 -6.22 -25.47
CA ALA A 4 9.59 -5.60 -24.46
C ALA A 4 8.81 -4.57 -23.59
N TYR A 5 7.90 -3.81 -24.20
CA TYR A 5 7.01 -2.90 -23.46
C TYR A 5 6.09 -3.67 -22.52
N GLN A 6 5.49 -4.76 -23.01
CA GLN A 6 4.58 -5.57 -22.20
C GLN A 6 5.32 -6.25 -21.03
N GLU A 7 6.53 -6.73 -21.24
CA GLU A 7 7.38 -7.31 -20.20
C GLU A 7 7.73 -6.26 -19.12
N GLN A 8 8.10 -5.05 -19.53
CA GLN A 8 8.41 -3.97 -18.60
C GLN A 8 7.18 -3.49 -17.83
N MET A 9 6.01 -3.40 -18.49
CA MET A 9 4.76 -3.08 -17.80
C MET A 9 4.35 -4.17 -16.81
N ALA A 10 4.53 -5.43 -17.15
CA ALA A 10 4.27 -6.55 -16.26
C ALA A 10 5.17 -6.49 -15.01
N ALA A 11 6.47 -6.23 -15.21
CA ALA A 11 7.43 -6.08 -14.12
C ALA A 11 7.07 -4.88 -13.19
N LEU A 12 6.64 -3.75 -13.77
CA LEU A 12 6.18 -2.60 -13.00
C LEU A 12 4.92 -2.94 -12.17
N ASN A 13 3.95 -3.63 -12.76
CA ASN A 13 2.74 -4.05 -12.04
C ASN A 13 3.06 -5.06 -10.92
N GLU A 14 4.01 -5.96 -11.14
CA GLU A 14 4.49 -6.89 -10.11
C GLU A 14 5.10 -6.13 -8.94
N LEU A 15 5.99 -5.16 -9.19
CA LEU A 15 6.58 -4.32 -8.15
C LEU A 15 5.50 -3.52 -7.39
N LEU A 16 4.54 -2.93 -8.08
CA LEU A 16 3.41 -2.23 -7.44
C LEU A 16 2.58 -3.17 -6.56
N GLY A 17 2.35 -4.40 -6.99
CA GLY A 17 1.68 -5.42 -6.20
C GLY A 17 2.46 -5.80 -4.94
N GLU A 18 3.78 -5.99 -5.04
CA GLU A 18 4.65 -6.24 -3.89
C GLU A 18 4.65 -5.07 -2.90
N MET A 19 4.64 -3.84 -3.38
CA MET A 19 4.52 -2.64 -2.55
C MET A 19 3.19 -2.62 -1.79
N CYS A 20 2.06 -2.96 -2.43
CA CYS A 20 0.75 -3.07 -1.77
C CYS A 20 0.79 -4.11 -0.64
N GLU A 21 1.38 -5.28 -0.88
CA GLU A 21 1.52 -6.33 0.12
C GLU A 21 2.38 -5.86 1.31
N THR A 22 3.49 -5.18 1.03
CA THR A 22 4.39 -4.65 2.04
C THR A 22 3.69 -3.62 2.93
N VAL A 23 3.02 -2.62 2.33
CA VAL A 23 2.33 -1.57 3.12
C VAL A 23 1.13 -2.14 3.88
N GLY A 24 0.43 -3.14 3.34
CA GLY A 24 -0.63 -3.85 4.06
C GLY A 24 -0.10 -4.56 5.31
N ARG A 25 1.00 -5.29 5.18
CA ARG A 25 1.68 -5.96 6.30
C ARG A 25 2.17 -4.94 7.35
N GLU A 26 2.74 -3.83 6.93
CA GLU A 26 3.18 -2.77 7.85
C GLU A 26 2.01 -2.13 8.59
N MET A 27 0.89 -1.88 7.92
CA MET A 27 -0.31 -1.36 8.58
C MET A 27 -0.86 -2.35 9.61
N GLY A 28 -0.87 -3.64 9.31
CA GLY A 28 -1.26 -4.68 10.27
C GLY A 28 -0.39 -4.68 11.52
N ARG A 29 0.94 -4.64 11.34
CA ARG A 29 1.91 -4.57 12.44
C ARG A 29 1.81 -3.26 13.23
N ALA A 30 1.64 -2.13 12.56
CA ALA A 30 1.48 -0.83 13.20
C ALA A 30 0.20 -0.77 14.04
N THR A 31 -0.90 -1.32 13.53
CA THR A 31 -2.17 -1.45 14.27
C THR A 31 -2.01 -2.33 15.50
N GLN A 32 -1.35 -3.48 15.37
CA GLN A 32 -1.06 -4.35 16.52
C GLN A 32 -0.21 -3.62 17.56
N ALA A 33 0.86 -2.95 17.14
CA ALA A 33 1.72 -2.17 18.03
C ALA A 33 0.93 -1.09 18.79
N LEU A 34 -0.02 -0.44 18.12
CA LEU A 34 -0.89 0.57 18.70
C LEU A 34 -1.83 -0.02 19.78
N LEU A 35 -2.44 -1.16 19.49
CA LEU A 35 -3.42 -1.81 20.36
C LEU A 35 -2.78 -2.45 21.59
N GLU A 36 -1.60 -3.05 21.44
CA GLU A 36 -0.91 -3.82 22.46
C GLU A 36 0.15 -2.99 23.24
N ALA A 37 0.41 -1.74 22.80
CA ALA A 37 1.52 -0.91 23.27
C ALA A 37 2.89 -1.60 23.09
N ASP A 38 3.05 -2.32 21.96
CA ASP A 38 4.25 -3.08 21.62
C ASP A 38 5.30 -2.15 20.98
N LEU A 39 6.32 -1.79 21.79
CA LEU A 39 7.41 -0.93 21.34
C LEU A 39 8.29 -1.59 20.29
N GLU A 40 8.59 -2.87 20.46
CA GLU A 40 9.49 -3.60 19.57
C GLU A 40 8.88 -3.68 18.16
N LEU A 41 7.60 -4.03 18.08
CA LEU A 41 6.86 -4.09 16.82
C LEU A 41 6.76 -2.71 16.16
N ALA A 42 6.51 -1.64 16.95
CA ALA A 42 6.49 -0.28 16.45
C ALA A 42 7.85 0.14 15.85
N GLU A 43 8.96 -0.18 16.53
CA GLU A 43 10.30 0.13 16.03
C GLU A 43 10.66 -0.68 14.79
N GLN A 44 10.21 -1.92 14.66
CA GLN A 44 10.37 -2.71 13.43
C GLN A 44 9.70 -2.02 12.23
N VAL A 45 8.43 -1.62 12.35
CA VAL A 45 7.72 -0.90 11.28
C VAL A 45 8.44 0.39 10.91
N ILE A 46 8.91 1.15 11.91
CA ILE A 46 9.63 2.41 11.68
C ILE A 46 10.95 2.17 10.93
N SER A 47 11.69 1.13 11.27
CA SER A 47 12.98 0.84 10.65
C SER A 47 12.85 0.24 9.24
N GLU A 48 11.77 -0.46 8.96
CA GLU A 48 11.51 -1.09 7.65
C GLU A 48 10.92 -0.11 6.62
N HIS A 49 10.44 1.06 7.06
CA HIS A 49 9.76 2.03 6.18
C HIS A 49 10.63 2.54 5.02
N ASP A 50 11.95 2.63 5.22
CA ASP A 50 12.88 3.09 4.17
C ASP A 50 12.84 2.18 2.93
N SER A 51 12.50 0.89 3.11
CA SER A 51 12.37 -0.06 2.00
C SER A 51 11.19 0.28 1.07
N ILE A 52 10.10 0.83 1.60
CA ILE A 52 8.96 1.30 0.77
C ILE A 52 9.38 2.50 -0.06
N THR A 53 10.13 3.43 0.52
CA THR A 53 10.63 4.61 -0.20
C THR A 53 11.58 4.20 -1.33
N GLU A 54 12.43 3.20 -1.11
CA GLU A 54 13.30 2.64 -2.15
C GLU A 54 12.51 1.98 -3.27
N GLN A 55 11.51 1.16 -2.95
CA GLN A 55 10.61 0.53 -3.94
C GLN A 55 9.81 1.58 -4.73
N SER A 56 9.35 2.66 -4.08
CA SER A 56 8.67 3.77 -4.74
C SER A 56 9.56 4.44 -5.78
N ALA A 57 10.82 4.71 -5.43
CA ALA A 57 11.79 5.30 -6.34
C ALA A 57 12.12 4.37 -7.52
N GLU A 58 12.21 3.06 -7.29
CA GLU A 58 12.41 2.06 -8.33
C GLU A 58 11.21 2.00 -9.29
N ALA A 59 9.98 1.95 -8.77
CA ALA A 59 8.77 1.93 -9.58
C ALA A 59 8.62 3.20 -10.43
N GLU A 60 8.93 4.38 -9.86
CA GLU A 60 8.96 5.64 -10.62
C GLU A 60 9.98 5.59 -11.74
N ALA A 61 11.20 5.11 -11.49
CA ALA A 61 12.25 5.00 -12.50
C ALA A 61 11.83 4.07 -13.64
N MET A 62 11.21 2.93 -13.35
CA MET A 62 10.66 2.01 -14.35
C MET A 62 9.56 2.67 -15.20
N ALA A 63 8.64 3.41 -14.57
CA ALA A 63 7.59 4.14 -15.28
C ALA A 63 8.16 5.23 -16.19
N PHE A 64 9.20 5.96 -15.74
CA PHE A 64 9.91 6.94 -16.58
C PHE A 64 10.62 6.30 -17.76
N GLU A 65 11.25 5.15 -17.56
CA GLU A 65 11.91 4.41 -18.65
C GLU A 65 10.91 4.01 -19.72
N LEU A 66 9.75 3.45 -19.33
CA LEU A 66 8.65 3.13 -20.23
C LEU A 66 8.16 4.35 -21.02
N LEU A 67 8.03 5.49 -20.36
CA LEU A 67 7.60 6.73 -21.00
C LEU A 67 8.62 7.25 -22.00
N ALA A 68 9.93 7.18 -21.67
CA ALA A 68 11.02 7.76 -22.47
C ALA A 68 11.36 6.92 -23.69
N LEU A 69 11.37 5.59 -23.57
CA LEU A 69 11.93 4.70 -24.59
C LEU A 69 10.92 4.20 -25.63
N GLN A 70 9.62 4.18 -25.32
CA GLN A 70 8.63 3.47 -26.10
C GLN A 70 7.71 4.36 -26.95
N ALA A 71 7.79 5.68 -26.85
CA ALA A 71 6.88 6.62 -27.52
C ALA A 71 5.41 6.11 -27.42
N PRO A 72 4.87 5.94 -26.20
CA PRO A 72 3.62 5.21 -25.96
C PRO A 72 2.44 5.84 -26.68
N VAL A 73 1.58 5.03 -27.26
CA VAL A 73 0.30 5.47 -27.81
C VAL A 73 -0.72 5.72 -26.68
N ALA A 74 -1.84 6.34 -26.99
CA ALA A 74 -2.78 6.87 -26.00
C ALA A 74 -3.19 5.88 -24.87
N GLY A 75 -3.36 4.59 -25.18
CA GLY A 75 -3.68 3.55 -24.20
C GLY A 75 -2.52 3.27 -23.26
N ASP A 76 -1.33 3.08 -23.81
CA ASP A 76 -0.10 2.79 -23.06
C ASP A 76 0.29 3.98 -22.19
N LEU A 77 0.14 5.21 -22.70
CA LEU A 77 0.40 6.44 -21.92
C LEU A 77 -0.53 6.52 -20.70
N ARG A 78 -1.80 6.16 -20.84
CA ARG A 78 -2.76 6.14 -19.72
C ARG A 78 -2.33 5.14 -18.63
N SER A 79 -1.87 3.96 -19.03
CA SER A 79 -1.37 2.93 -18.11
C SER A 79 -0.14 3.41 -17.32
N ILE A 80 0.81 4.07 -17.99
CA ILE A 80 2.01 4.61 -17.35
C ILE A 80 1.65 5.74 -16.37
N VAL A 81 0.74 6.66 -16.77
CA VAL A 81 0.27 7.73 -15.86
C VAL A 81 -0.46 7.13 -14.65
N GLY A 82 -1.28 6.10 -14.86
CA GLY A 82 -1.91 5.35 -13.77
C GLY A 82 -0.90 4.73 -12.81
N ALA A 83 0.20 4.17 -13.32
CA ALA A 83 1.26 3.63 -12.49
C ALA A 83 1.92 4.69 -11.62
N PHE A 84 2.22 5.88 -12.12
CA PHE A 84 2.72 7.00 -11.29
C PHE A 84 1.77 7.38 -10.17
N GLN A 85 0.46 7.41 -10.45
CA GLN A 85 -0.54 7.68 -9.42
C GLN A 85 -0.57 6.59 -8.36
N LEU A 86 -0.50 5.33 -8.78
CA LEU A 86 -0.45 4.19 -7.85
C LEU A 86 0.79 4.22 -6.96
N VAL A 87 1.97 4.51 -7.50
CA VAL A 87 3.19 4.66 -6.69
C VAL A 87 2.98 5.70 -5.59
N ALA A 88 2.45 6.88 -5.93
CA ALA A 88 2.22 7.95 -4.96
C ALA A 88 1.21 7.56 -3.87
N GLU A 89 0.12 6.84 -4.24
CA GLU A 89 -0.88 6.41 -3.27
C GLU A 89 -0.36 5.28 -2.37
N ILE A 90 0.40 4.33 -2.89
CA ILE A 90 1.00 3.26 -2.09
C ILE A 90 2.04 3.82 -1.13
N ASP A 91 2.88 4.76 -1.57
CA ASP A 91 3.83 5.47 -0.71
C ASP A 91 3.11 6.20 0.43
N ARG A 92 1.99 6.85 0.14
CA ARG A 92 1.13 7.48 1.14
C ARG A 92 0.55 6.47 2.14
N MET A 93 0.12 5.29 1.68
CA MET A 93 -0.33 4.21 2.58
C MET A 93 0.79 3.78 3.54
N GLY A 94 2.01 3.64 3.05
CA GLY A 94 3.20 3.36 3.87
C GLY A 94 3.47 4.45 4.91
N ALA A 95 3.36 5.72 4.52
CA ALA A 95 3.51 6.85 5.43
C ALA A 95 2.44 6.86 6.54
N LEU A 96 1.21 6.43 6.26
CA LEU A 96 0.16 6.27 7.26
C LEU A 96 0.48 5.14 8.25
N ALA A 97 0.95 3.99 7.77
CA ALA A 97 1.40 2.90 8.64
C ALA A 97 2.55 3.33 9.57
N LEU A 98 3.54 4.03 9.01
CA LEU A 98 4.62 4.65 9.78
C LEU A 98 4.10 5.61 10.85
N HIS A 99 3.10 6.42 10.51
CA HIS A 99 2.50 7.35 11.45
C HIS A 99 1.84 6.62 12.63
N VAL A 100 1.06 5.58 12.38
CA VAL A 100 0.45 4.73 13.42
C VAL A 100 1.52 4.12 14.33
N ALA A 101 2.59 3.56 13.77
CA ALA A 101 3.71 3.01 14.54
C ALA A 101 4.40 4.07 15.41
N LYS A 102 4.64 5.27 14.88
CA LYS A 102 5.20 6.40 15.65
C LYS A 102 4.30 6.84 16.80
N VAL A 103 2.98 6.79 16.63
CA VAL A 103 2.02 7.08 17.71
C VAL A 103 2.15 6.02 18.82
N ALA A 104 2.16 4.73 18.46
CA ALA A 104 2.38 3.64 19.42
C ALA A 104 3.68 3.82 20.21
N ARG A 105 4.81 4.06 19.53
CA ARG A 105 6.12 4.33 20.14
C ARG A 105 6.08 5.49 21.12
N ARG A 106 5.46 6.61 20.74
CA ARG A 106 5.44 7.85 21.55
C ARG A 106 4.67 7.67 22.86
N ARG A 107 3.66 6.80 22.86
CA ARG A 107 2.79 6.59 24.04
C ARG A 107 3.25 5.43 24.92
N HIS A 108 4.17 4.60 24.43
CA HIS A 108 4.70 3.49 25.24
C HIS A 108 5.19 3.98 26.62
N PRO A 109 4.91 3.26 27.72
CA PRO A 109 4.27 1.93 27.82
C PRO A 109 2.74 1.97 27.91
N PHE A 110 2.12 3.12 27.75
CA PHE A 110 0.67 3.26 27.90
C PHE A 110 -0.05 2.94 26.58
N ARG A 111 -1.22 2.32 26.70
CA ARG A 111 -2.11 2.14 25.55
C ARG A 111 -2.56 3.49 24.99
N VAL A 112 -2.64 3.60 23.69
CA VAL A 112 -3.05 4.84 23.01
C VAL A 112 -4.55 5.03 23.09
N LEU A 113 -5.31 3.93 22.94
CA LEU A 113 -6.75 3.94 22.79
C LEU A 113 -7.47 3.52 24.06
N PRO A 114 -8.59 4.20 24.43
CA PRO A 114 -9.53 3.69 25.41
C PRO A 114 -10.10 2.33 24.99
N GLU A 115 -10.45 1.50 25.96
CA GLU A 115 -10.95 0.13 25.71
C GLU A 115 -12.26 0.14 24.90
N GLU A 116 -13.09 1.16 25.09
CA GLU A 116 -14.39 1.31 24.44
C GLU A 116 -14.28 1.48 22.91
N VAL A 117 -13.17 2.03 22.41
CA VAL A 117 -12.95 2.27 20.97
C VAL A 117 -11.97 1.28 20.34
N ALA A 118 -11.25 0.50 21.12
CA ALA A 118 -10.22 -0.41 20.63
C ALA A 118 -10.76 -1.39 19.58
N GLY A 119 -12.02 -1.86 19.75
CA GLY A 119 -12.66 -2.77 18.80
C GLY A 119 -12.83 -2.18 17.40
N TYR A 120 -13.13 -0.89 17.28
CA TYR A 120 -13.21 -0.21 15.98
C TYR A 120 -11.86 -0.18 15.27
N PHE A 121 -10.78 0.09 16.01
CA PHE A 121 -9.42 0.12 15.45
C PHE A 121 -8.92 -1.27 15.06
N VAL A 122 -9.32 -2.32 15.76
CA VAL A 122 -9.05 -3.71 15.34
C VAL A 122 -9.67 -3.96 13.97
N GLU A 123 -10.93 -3.60 13.80
CA GLU A 123 -11.65 -3.82 12.54
C GLU A 123 -11.12 -2.93 11.41
N MET A 124 -10.83 -1.65 11.66
CA MET A 124 -10.19 -0.76 10.68
C MET A 124 -8.84 -1.31 10.21
N GLY A 125 -8.01 -1.79 11.14
CA GLY A 125 -6.72 -2.40 10.80
C GLY A 125 -6.88 -3.66 9.96
N ARG A 126 -7.84 -4.53 10.29
CA ARG A 126 -8.15 -5.73 9.51
C ARG A 126 -8.59 -5.38 8.09
N LEU A 127 -9.51 -4.44 7.93
CA LEU A 127 -9.99 -3.98 6.63
C LEU A 127 -8.88 -3.31 5.81
N ALA A 128 -8.01 -2.53 6.44
CA ALA A 128 -6.89 -1.91 5.74
C ALA A 128 -5.92 -2.96 5.16
N VAL A 129 -5.63 -4.03 5.88
CA VAL A 129 -4.83 -5.16 5.38
C VAL A 129 -5.55 -5.85 4.23
N GLU A 130 -6.83 -6.16 4.38
CA GLU A 130 -7.65 -6.83 3.35
C GLU A 130 -7.73 -6.02 2.05
N LEU A 131 -7.95 -4.70 2.16
CA LEU A 131 -7.95 -3.79 1.01
C LEU A 131 -6.58 -3.77 0.28
N ALA A 132 -5.47 -3.78 1.02
CA ALA A 132 -4.13 -3.85 0.45
C ALA A 132 -3.89 -5.19 -0.28
N GLU A 133 -4.32 -6.31 0.30
CA GLU A 133 -4.25 -7.65 -0.32
C GLU A 133 -5.11 -7.73 -1.59
N ASN A 134 -6.31 -7.14 -1.57
CA ASN A 134 -7.19 -7.08 -2.73
C ASN A 134 -6.60 -6.19 -3.83
N ALA A 135 -6.00 -5.05 -3.49
CA ALA A 135 -5.29 -4.20 -4.43
C ALA A 135 -4.11 -4.94 -5.08
N HIS A 136 -3.32 -5.68 -4.30
CA HIS A 136 -2.27 -6.55 -4.84
C HIS A 136 -2.82 -7.55 -5.87
N ARG A 137 -3.94 -8.22 -5.54
CA ARG A 137 -4.59 -9.20 -6.42
C ARG A 137 -5.05 -8.56 -7.73
N VAL A 138 -5.69 -7.38 -7.67
CA VAL A 138 -6.12 -6.63 -8.86
C VAL A 138 -4.94 -6.27 -9.76
N LEU A 139 -3.82 -5.83 -9.18
CA LEU A 139 -2.61 -5.50 -9.93
C LEU A 139 -1.99 -6.72 -10.62
N GLN A 140 -2.09 -7.90 -10.03
CA GLN A 140 -1.62 -9.14 -10.63
C GLN A 140 -2.57 -9.69 -11.71
N SER A 141 -3.89 -9.75 -11.41
CA SER A 141 -4.88 -10.30 -12.33
C SER A 141 -5.19 -9.37 -13.50
N GLN A 142 -5.11 -8.06 -13.26
CA GLN A 142 -5.58 -7.02 -14.18
C GLN A 142 -7.04 -7.23 -14.63
N ASP A 143 -7.82 -7.91 -13.78
CA ASP A 143 -9.22 -8.19 -14.03
C ASP A 143 -10.10 -6.99 -13.62
N HIS A 144 -11.00 -6.61 -14.52
CA HIS A 144 -11.91 -5.51 -14.31
C HIS A 144 -12.97 -5.79 -13.22
N GLU A 145 -13.41 -7.04 -13.10
CA GLU A 145 -14.37 -7.45 -12.06
C GLU A 145 -13.74 -7.39 -10.68
N ASP A 146 -12.48 -7.83 -10.53
CA ASP A 146 -11.71 -7.71 -9.29
C ASP A 146 -11.53 -6.23 -8.89
N ALA A 147 -11.27 -5.35 -9.87
CA ALA A 147 -11.13 -3.92 -9.63
C ALA A 147 -12.44 -3.25 -9.17
N LEU A 148 -13.58 -3.67 -9.70
CA LEU A 148 -14.89 -3.19 -9.25
C LEU A 148 -15.22 -3.68 -7.84
N ALA A 149 -14.92 -4.95 -7.52
CA ALA A 149 -15.14 -5.50 -6.18
C ALA A 149 -14.33 -4.73 -5.11
N LEU A 150 -13.11 -4.30 -5.44
CA LEU A 150 -12.28 -3.51 -4.53
C LEU A 150 -12.93 -2.14 -4.17
N MET A 151 -13.68 -1.54 -5.08
CA MET A 151 -14.41 -0.30 -4.81
C MET A 151 -15.56 -0.52 -3.81
N ASP A 152 -16.26 -1.65 -3.90
CA ASP A 152 -17.33 -2.00 -2.97
C ASP A 152 -16.79 -2.36 -1.57
N ASP A 153 -15.58 -2.93 -1.49
CA ASP A 153 -14.92 -3.27 -0.22
C ASP A 153 -14.51 -2.01 0.60
N ASP A 154 -14.32 -0.87 -0.05
CA ASP A 154 -13.98 0.40 0.60
C ASP A 154 -15.14 0.99 1.42
N ASP A 155 -16.38 0.70 1.05
CA ASP A 155 -17.58 1.14 1.77
C ASP A 155 -17.59 0.67 3.23
N ALA A 156 -17.04 -0.53 3.51
CA ALA A 156 -16.94 -1.06 4.86
C ALA A 156 -15.99 -0.26 5.76
N MET A 157 -14.93 0.33 5.19
CA MET A 157 -14.02 1.22 5.91
C MET A 157 -14.68 2.57 6.20
N ASP A 158 -15.43 3.11 5.23
CA ASP A 158 -16.15 4.38 5.38
C ASP A 158 -17.21 4.30 6.49
N ASP A 159 -17.87 3.15 6.63
CA ASP A 159 -18.87 2.93 7.70
C ASP A 159 -18.26 2.93 9.11
N LEU A 160 -16.96 2.65 9.26
CA LEU A 160 -16.25 2.67 10.54
C LEU A 160 -15.66 4.05 10.89
N HIS A 161 -15.53 4.93 9.92
CA HIS A 161 -14.94 6.25 10.08
C HIS A 161 -15.99 7.28 10.49
#